data_552051624ef2edb9aa0dda406f1e5855
#
_entry.id   552051624ef2edb9aa0dda406f1e5855
#
_cell.length_a   1.000
_cell.length_b   1.000
_cell.length_c   1.000
_cell.angle_alpha   90.00
_cell.angle_beta   90.00
_cell.angle_gamma   90.00
#
_symmetry.space_group_name_H-M   'P 1'
#
loop_
_entity.id
_entity.type
_entity.pdbx_description
1 polymer ?
#
loop_
_entity_poly.entity_id
_entity_poly.type
_entity_poly.pdbx_seq_one_letter_code
_entity_poly.pdbx_strand_id
1 'polypeptide(L)'
;MNALEVNHISKHFDNFDLSDISFTLPKGYIMGYVGQNGAGKTTSINLITGLYKLEEGTIQIGDVSILDNPEQAKRMIGYVGDESYYYPEFKIQDIRMIMKDFYPDFNTEQFDQYVRKWRLPANKKIGDFSRGMKIKLMFSGVMSRDTSLLLLDEATSGLDPVTREEIMEILQKYIEDGEHSVLFSTHIMEDLEQIADYIFFLEDGKEVFCETKEELQESYVVVKGGRDAAAEMANRGVIGYTESEVGFHGILPVEKAVGLPKETVIEKATVNHIVVAFQKDAKRRREEEL
;
A
#
# COMPACT_ATOMS: atom_id res chain seq x y z
N MET A 1 -15.05 9.06 -11.50
CA MET A 1 -14.59 10.05 -10.49
C MET A 1 -13.48 9.41 -9.69
N ASN A 2 -12.47 10.18 -9.31
CA ASN A 2 -11.31 9.67 -8.58
C ASN A 2 -11.45 9.94 -7.09
N ALA A 3 -10.98 9.03 -6.25
CA ALA A 3 -10.91 9.21 -4.80
C ALA A 3 -9.63 9.96 -4.41
N LEU A 4 -8.55 9.71 -5.15
CA LEU A 4 -7.25 10.35 -4.95
C LEU A 4 -6.60 10.60 -6.31
N GLU A 5 -6.13 11.82 -6.54
CA GLU A 5 -5.27 12.17 -7.67
C GLU A 5 -3.98 12.79 -7.14
N VAL A 6 -2.87 12.22 -7.55
CA VAL A 6 -1.52 12.69 -7.22
C VAL A 6 -0.83 12.98 -8.54
N ASN A 7 -0.38 14.22 -8.75
CA ASN A 7 0.22 14.66 -9.98
C ASN A 7 1.57 15.32 -9.73
N HIS A 8 2.64 14.71 -10.25
CA HIS A 8 4.01 15.24 -10.28
C HIS A 8 4.53 15.72 -8.92
N ILE A 9 4.20 14.97 -7.84
CA ILE A 9 4.69 15.35 -6.52
C ILE A 9 6.15 14.99 -6.34
N SER A 10 6.91 15.92 -5.76
CA SER A 10 8.31 15.72 -5.40
C SER A 10 8.57 16.21 -3.98
N LYS A 11 9.54 15.60 -3.32
CA LYS A 11 10.01 15.98 -1.98
C LYS A 11 11.48 15.64 -1.82
N HIS A 12 12.27 16.64 -1.42
CA HIS A 12 13.70 16.50 -1.25
C HIS A 12 14.09 16.44 0.22
N PHE A 13 15.00 15.52 0.54
CA PHE A 13 15.67 15.39 1.83
C PHE A 13 17.19 15.25 1.59
N ASP A 14 17.98 15.45 2.62
CA ASP A 14 19.46 15.41 2.51
C ASP A 14 19.99 14.10 1.89
N ASN A 15 19.32 12.96 2.12
CA ASN A 15 19.79 11.63 1.69
C ASN A 15 18.72 10.84 0.92
N PHE A 16 17.63 11.47 0.51
CA PHE A 16 16.54 10.78 -0.19
C PHE A 16 15.68 11.77 -0.98
N ASP A 17 15.36 11.41 -2.20
CA ASP A 17 14.46 12.17 -3.06
C ASP A 17 13.24 11.32 -3.44
N LEU A 18 12.05 11.87 -3.20
CA LEU A 18 10.82 11.40 -3.84
C LEU A 18 10.62 12.27 -5.08
N SER A 19 10.62 11.69 -6.27
CA SER A 19 10.71 12.43 -7.53
C SER A 19 9.59 12.07 -8.49
N ASP A 20 8.81 13.09 -8.87
CA ASP A 20 7.84 13.04 -9.96
C ASP A 20 6.81 11.89 -9.85
N ILE A 21 6.21 11.73 -8.68
CA ILE A 21 5.23 10.68 -8.42
C ILE A 21 3.85 11.13 -8.93
N SER A 22 3.24 10.29 -9.78
CA SER A 22 1.93 10.54 -10.34
C SER A 22 1.10 9.26 -10.35
N PHE A 23 -0.10 9.30 -9.79
CA PHE A 23 -1.06 8.19 -9.86
C PHE A 23 -2.48 8.65 -9.56
N THR A 24 -3.42 7.80 -9.95
CA THR A 24 -4.85 8.03 -9.72
C THR A 24 -5.47 6.79 -9.10
N LEU A 25 -6.21 6.96 -8.01
CA LEU A 25 -7.03 5.92 -7.41
C LEU A 25 -8.51 6.24 -7.71
N PRO A 26 -9.19 5.46 -8.55
CA PRO A 26 -10.62 5.64 -8.78
C PRO A 26 -11.44 5.34 -7.51
N LYS A 27 -12.65 5.89 -7.43
CA LYS A 27 -13.60 5.56 -6.34
C LYS A 27 -14.01 4.09 -6.41
N GLY A 28 -14.20 3.48 -5.24
CA GLY A 28 -14.65 2.10 -5.10
C GLY A 28 -13.54 1.06 -5.22
N TYR A 29 -12.26 1.46 -5.21
CA TYR A 29 -11.15 0.55 -5.41
C TYR A 29 -10.12 0.60 -4.30
N ILE A 30 -9.36 -0.48 -4.18
CA ILE A 30 -8.20 -0.62 -3.29
C ILE A 30 -6.93 -0.58 -4.12
N MET A 31 -6.04 0.38 -3.84
CA MET A 31 -4.69 0.43 -4.42
C MET A 31 -3.66 -0.05 -3.43
N GLY A 32 -2.93 -1.10 -3.80
CA GLY A 32 -1.72 -1.52 -3.11
C GLY A 32 -0.54 -0.61 -3.45
N TYR A 33 0.03 0.02 -2.44
CA TYR A 33 1.18 0.92 -2.55
C TYR A 33 2.44 0.19 -2.11
N VAL A 34 3.20 -0.32 -3.05
CA VAL A 34 4.26 -1.30 -2.85
C VAL A 34 5.64 -0.68 -3.01
N GLY A 35 6.60 -1.14 -2.24
CA GLY A 35 8.00 -0.73 -2.33
C GLY A 35 8.81 -1.27 -1.16
N GLN A 36 10.13 -1.31 -1.30
CA GLN A 36 11.02 -1.68 -0.20
C GLN A 36 10.94 -0.68 0.95
N ASN A 37 11.48 -1.06 2.11
CA ASN A 37 11.65 -0.10 3.21
C ASN A 37 12.61 1.01 2.76
N GLY A 38 12.20 2.27 2.98
CA GLY A 38 12.93 3.42 2.51
C GLY A 38 12.61 3.86 1.07
N ALA A 39 11.78 3.15 0.30
CA ALA A 39 11.41 3.53 -1.06
C ALA A 39 10.61 4.87 -1.15
N GLY A 40 10.04 5.36 -0.03
CA GLY A 40 9.29 6.63 -0.01
C GLY A 40 7.79 6.49 0.24
N LYS A 41 7.28 5.29 0.57
CA LYS A 41 5.85 5.03 0.82
C LYS A 41 5.27 5.96 1.89
N THR A 42 5.84 5.95 3.09
CA THR A 42 5.43 6.84 4.19
C THR A 42 5.59 8.31 3.84
N THR A 43 6.63 8.68 3.07
CA THR A 43 6.82 10.05 2.59
C THR A 43 5.65 10.50 1.70
N SER A 44 5.24 9.66 0.75
CA SER A 44 4.08 9.94 -0.12
C SER A 44 2.80 10.07 0.70
N ILE A 45 2.55 9.16 1.65
CA ILE A 45 1.39 9.21 2.54
C ILE A 45 1.41 10.50 3.39
N ASN A 46 2.57 10.91 3.89
CA ASN A 46 2.71 12.15 4.66
C ASN A 46 2.46 13.41 3.82
N LEU A 47 2.77 13.39 2.53
CA LEU A 47 2.39 14.45 1.59
C LEU A 47 0.88 14.45 1.35
N ILE A 48 0.25 13.28 1.14
CA ILE A 48 -1.19 13.14 0.92
C ILE A 48 -2.00 13.56 2.16
N THR A 49 -1.52 13.25 3.38
CA THR A 49 -2.16 13.70 4.63
C THR A 49 -1.89 15.17 4.95
N GLY A 50 -0.98 15.83 4.22
CA GLY A 50 -0.54 17.20 4.49
C GLY A 50 0.26 17.32 5.80
N LEU A 51 0.88 16.23 6.27
CA LEU A 51 1.84 16.24 7.36
C LEU A 51 3.17 16.84 6.88
N TYR A 52 3.57 16.51 5.66
CA TYR A 52 4.68 17.19 4.98
C TYR A 52 4.13 18.25 4.01
N LYS A 53 4.85 19.36 3.94
CA LYS A 53 4.55 20.41 2.97
C LYS A 53 4.91 19.90 1.57
N LEU A 54 3.97 20.02 0.65
CA LEU A 54 4.17 19.76 -0.77
C LEU A 54 5.11 20.82 -1.35
N GLU A 55 6.16 20.39 -2.06
CA GLU A 55 7.12 21.27 -2.73
C GLU A 55 6.75 21.48 -4.20
N GLU A 56 6.36 20.40 -4.88
CA GLU A 56 5.97 20.39 -6.27
C GLU A 56 4.74 19.51 -6.48
N GLY A 57 4.02 19.75 -7.56
CA GLY A 57 2.87 18.96 -7.97
C GLY A 57 1.56 19.34 -7.29
N THR A 58 0.56 18.48 -7.41
CA THR A 58 -0.78 18.66 -6.82
C THR A 58 -1.33 17.36 -6.25
N ILE A 59 -2.16 17.48 -5.22
CA ILE A 59 -2.88 16.35 -4.61
C ILE A 59 -4.34 16.77 -4.47
N GLN A 60 -5.26 15.91 -4.95
CA GLN A 60 -6.70 16.07 -4.80
C GLN A 60 -7.31 14.84 -4.13
N ILE A 61 -8.20 15.07 -3.16
CA ILE A 61 -9.02 14.04 -2.52
C ILE A 61 -10.46 14.24 -3.03
N GLY A 62 -10.91 13.36 -3.90
CA GLY A 62 -12.11 13.63 -4.70
C GLY A 62 -11.93 14.92 -5.48
N ASP A 63 -12.85 15.88 -5.28
CA ASP A 63 -12.80 17.20 -5.95
C ASP A 63 -12.10 18.28 -5.09
N VAL A 64 -11.45 17.91 -3.99
CA VAL A 64 -10.89 18.84 -3.01
C VAL A 64 -9.36 18.86 -3.08
N SER A 65 -8.79 20.02 -3.45
CA SER A 65 -7.34 20.24 -3.42
C SER A 65 -6.82 20.35 -1.97
N ILE A 66 -5.78 19.61 -1.64
CA ILE A 66 -5.15 19.68 -0.31
C ILE A 66 -4.45 21.03 -0.06
N LEU A 67 -4.07 21.75 -1.12
CA LEU A 67 -3.44 23.08 -1.00
C LEU A 67 -4.47 24.18 -0.77
N ASP A 68 -5.63 24.12 -1.47
CA ASP A 68 -6.63 25.17 -1.41
C ASP A 68 -7.56 25.01 -0.21
N ASN A 69 -7.92 23.76 0.12
CA ASN A 69 -8.85 23.43 1.21
C ASN A 69 -8.32 22.30 2.11
N PRO A 70 -7.19 22.51 2.82
CA PRO A 70 -6.51 21.45 3.57
C PRO A 70 -7.36 20.85 4.69
N GLU A 71 -8.21 21.63 5.35
CA GLU A 71 -9.09 21.13 6.40
C GLU A 71 -10.18 20.20 5.86
N GLN A 72 -10.79 20.55 4.74
CA GLN A 72 -11.81 19.74 4.10
C GLN A 72 -11.18 18.44 3.57
N ALA A 73 -10.05 18.52 2.87
CA ALA A 73 -9.32 17.36 2.38
C ALA A 73 -8.97 16.38 3.52
N LYS A 74 -8.43 16.90 4.65
CA LYS A 74 -8.11 16.08 5.83
C LYS A 74 -9.32 15.42 6.48
N ARG A 75 -10.49 16.04 6.43
CA ARG A 75 -11.73 15.43 6.95
C ARG A 75 -12.16 14.24 6.12
N MET A 76 -11.89 14.23 4.82
CA MET A 76 -12.20 13.11 3.92
C MET A 76 -11.26 11.92 4.10
N ILE A 77 -10.12 12.10 4.79
CA ILE A 77 -9.11 11.07 4.99
C ILE A 77 -9.28 10.37 6.34
N GLY A 78 -9.28 9.05 6.32
CA GLY A 78 -9.00 8.20 7.48
C GLY A 78 -7.57 7.66 7.39
N TYR A 79 -6.79 7.79 8.45
CA TYR A 79 -5.40 7.31 8.47
C TYR A 79 -5.20 6.25 9.55
N VAL A 80 -4.56 5.15 9.18
CA VAL A 80 -4.12 4.09 10.10
C VAL A 80 -2.65 3.76 9.79
N GLY A 81 -1.78 4.06 10.72
CA GLY A 81 -0.34 3.79 10.62
C GLY A 81 0.06 2.45 11.24
N ASP A 82 1.33 2.12 11.14
CA ASP A 82 1.96 0.94 11.76
C ASP A 82 2.03 1.04 13.29
N GLU A 83 2.11 2.25 13.81
CA GLU A 83 2.08 2.56 15.23
C GLU A 83 0.87 3.42 15.61
N SER A 84 0.40 3.23 16.86
CA SER A 84 -0.69 4.03 17.37
C SER A 84 -0.25 5.46 17.64
N TYR A 85 -0.97 6.41 17.07
CA TYR A 85 -0.82 7.84 17.34
C TYR A 85 -1.58 8.32 18.58
N TYR A 86 -2.31 7.42 19.26
CA TYR A 86 -2.98 7.75 20.51
C TYR A 86 -2.00 7.79 21.68
N TYR A 87 -2.18 8.77 22.55
CA TYR A 87 -1.31 8.94 23.72
C TYR A 87 -1.40 7.70 24.65
N PRO A 88 -0.28 7.10 25.06
CA PRO A 88 -0.28 5.83 25.81
C PRO A 88 -1.03 5.84 27.14
N GLU A 89 -1.10 7.00 27.79
CA GLU A 89 -1.81 7.15 29.08
C GLU A 89 -3.33 7.23 28.94
N PHE A 90 -3.85 7.45 27.72
CA PHE A 90 -5.28 7.54 27.46
C PHE A 90 -5.94 6.17 27.53
N LYS A 91 -7.24 6.20 27.82
CA LYS A 91 -8.14 5.05 27.71
C LYS A 91 -9.08 5.23 26.52
N ILE A 92 -9.82 4.19 26.17
CA ILE A 92 -10.78 4.22 25.05
C ILE A 92 -11.78 5.38 25.19
N GLN A 93 -12.27 5.67 26.40
CA GLN A 93 -13.20 6.77 26.63
C GLN A 93 -12.60 8.14 26.35
N ASP A 94 -11.29 8.34 26.58
CA ASP A 94 -10.61 9.59 26.29
C ASP A 94 -10.53 9.80 24.77
N ILE A 95 -10.21 8.73 24.03
CA ILE A 95 -10.24 8.76 22.56
C ILE A 95 -11.64 9.07 22.04
N ARG A 96 -12.64 8.42 22.59
CA ARG A 96 -14.06 8.65 22.23
C ARG A 96 -14.47 10.11 22.40
N MET A 97 -14.06 10.75 23.50
CA MET A 97 -14.34 12.18 23.75
C MET A 97 -13.58 13.06 22.75
N ILE A 98 -12.29 12.84 22.58
CA ILE A 98 -11.45 13.60 21.65
C ILE A 98 -12.01 13.51 20.23
N MET A 99 -12.31 12.30 19.74
CA MET A 99 -12.86 12.11 18.41
C MET A 99 -14.18 12.86 18.23
N LYS A 100 -15.07 12.81 19.22
CA LYS A 100 -16.34 13.53 19.20
C LYS A 100 -16.18 15.06 19.16
N ASP A 101 -15.16 15.59 19.86
CA ASP A 101 -14.92 17.04 19.94
C ASP A 101 -14.25 17.58 18.67
N PHE A 102 -13.37 16.79 18.06
CA PHE A 102 -12.61 17.22 16.87
C PHE A 102 -13.30 16.92 15.54
N TYR A 103 -14.14 15.88 15.47
CA TYR A 103 -14.81 15.44 14.26
C TYR A 103 -16.33 15.50 14.38
N PRO A 104 -17.00 16.49 13.77
CA PRO A 104 -18.45 16.65 13.82
C PRO A 104 -19.23 15.47 13.26
N ASP A 105 -18.60 14.71 12.32
CA ASP A 105 -19.11 13.53 11.67
C ASP A 105 -18.91 12.23 12.49
N PHE A 106 -18.25 12.31 13.67
CA PHE A 106 -17.90 11.12 14.45
C PHE A 106 -19.14 10.45 15.07
N ASN A 107 -19.38 9.20 14.67
CA ASN A 107 -20.46 8.38 15.19
C ASN A 107 -20.02 7.59 16.42
N THR A 108 -20.38 8.11 17.59
CA THR A 108 -20.01 7.51 18.89
C THR A 108 -20.59 6.12 19.11
N GLU A 109 -21.80 5.85 18.58
CA GLU A 109 -22.43 4.53 18.70
C GLU A 109 -21.70 3.48 17.87
N GLN A 110 -21.31 3.82 16.65
CA GLN A 110 -20.52 2.96 15.77
C GLN A 110 -19.14 2.67 16.36
N PHE A 111 -18.48 3.67 16.95
CA PHE A 111 -17.24 3.47 17.69
C PHE A 111 -17.39 2.47 18.83
N ASP A 112 -18.41 2.65 19.65
CA ASP A 112 -18.71 1.74 20.77
C ASP A 112 -19.04 0.31 20.28
N GLN A 113 -19.66 0.17 19.09
CA GLN A 113 -19.90 -1.14 18.44
C GLN A 113 -18.59 -1.82 18.05
N TYR A 114 -17.65 -1.11 17.41
CA TYR A 114 -16.34 -1.66 17.06
C TYR A 114 -15.54 -2.05 18.31
N VAL A 115 -15.51 -1.20 19.34
CA VAL A 115 -14.85 -1.51 20.62
C VAL A 115 -15.40 -2.81 21.24
N ARG A 116 -16.73 -3.01 21.21
CA ARG A 116 -17.37 -4.26 21.69
C ARG A 116 -17.07 -5.45 20.78
N LYS A 117 -17.19 -5.29 19.45
CA LYS A 117 -16.91 -6.34 18.46
C LYS A 117 -15.51 -6.91 18.65
N TRP A 118 -14.53 -6.06 18.85
CA TRP A 118 -13.12 -6.45 19.03
C TRP A 118 -12.74 -6.71 20.49
N ARG A 119 -13.70 -6.64 21.42
CA ARG A 119 -13.49 -6.89 22.85
C ARG A 119 -12.33 -6.07 23.42
N LEU A 120 -12.17 -4.82 23.00
CA LEU A 120 -11.10 -3.96 23.47
C LEU A 120 -11.32 -3.61 24.95
N PRO A 121 -10.27 -3.67 25.81
CA PRO A 121 -10.40 -3.49 27.25
C PRO A 121 -10.59 -2.02 27.62
N ALA A 122 -11.83 -1.57 27.84
CA ALA A 122 -12.19 -0.17 28.07
C ALA A 122 -11.46 0.49 29.27
N ASN A 123 -11.07 -0.30 30.29
CA ASN A 123 -10.46 0.23 31.51
C ASN A 123 -8.94 0.28 31.50
N LYS A 124 -8.26 -0.33 30.50
CA LYS A 124 -6.81 -0.30 30.37
C LYS A 124 -6.33 0.95 29.64
N LYS A 125 -5.11 1.39 29.94
CA LYS A 125 -4.42 2.43 29.17
C LYS A 125 -4.03 1.87 27.79
N ILE A 126 -3.99 2.73 26.78
CA ILE A 126 -3.63 2.34 25.40
C ILE A 126 -2.18 1.84 25.35
N GLY A 127 -1.30 2.35 26.22
CA GLY A 127 0.07 1.85 26.36
C GLY A 127 0.16 0.35 26.64
N ASP A 128 -0.84 -0.20 27.38
CA ASP A 128 -0.90 -1.62 27.76
C ASP A 128 -1.56 -2.51 26.68
N PHE A 129 -1.99 -1.93 25.54
CA PHE A 129 -2.59 -2.69 24.45
C PHE A 129 -1.52 -3.42 23.64
N SER A 130 -1.85 -4.64 23.16
CA SER A 130 -1.05 -5.27 22.12
C SER A 130 -1.10 -4.44 20.83
N ARG A 131 -0.14 -4.67 19.91
CA ARG A 131 -0.14 -4.02 18.59
C ARG A 131 -1.49 -4.19 17.88
N GLY A 132 -2.00 -5.42 17.79
CA GLY A 132 -3.29 -5.69 17.16
C GLY A 132 -4.46 -4.95 17.82
N MET A 133 -4.46 -4.82 19.16
CA MET A 133 -5.48 -4.03 19.85
C MET A 133 -5.38 -2.53 19.53
N LYS A 134 -4.16 -1.99 19.41
CA LYS A 134 -3.93 -0.59 19.01
C LYS A 134 -4.43 -0.32 17.58
N ILE A 135 -4.12 -1.22 16.64
CA ILE A 135 -4.60 -1.15 15.26
C ILE A 135 -6.14 -1.20 15.23
N LYS A 136 -6.75 -2.17 15.91
CA LYS A 136 -8.22 -2.27 16.03
C LYS A 136 -8.85 -1.00 16.62
N LEU A 137 -8.21 -0.36 17.58
CA LEU A 137 -8.69 0.90 18.14
C LEU A 137 -8.58 2.06 17.12
N MET A 138 -7.49 2.16 16.36
CA MET A 138 -7.36 3.14 15.29
C MET A 138 -8.44 2.94 14.22
N PHE A 139 -8.65 1.71 13.76
CA PHE A 139 -9.75 1.38 12.86
C PHE A 139 -11.12 1.75 13.47
N SER A 140 -11.36 1.48 14.77
CA SER A 140 -12.61 1.91 15.43
C SER A 140 -12.83 3.41 15.29
N GLY A 141 -11.79 4.22 15.46
CA GLY A 141 -11.86 5.66 15.33
C GLY A 141 -12.17 6.11 13.90
N VAL A 142 -11.42 5.59 12.94
CA VAL A 142 -11.52 5.99 11.54
C VAL A 142 -12.84 5.52 10.91
N MET A 143 -13.22 4.26 11.11
CA MET A 143 -14.47 3.68 10.57
C MET A 143 -15.74 4.28 11.18
N SER A 144 -15.61 5.06 12.26
CA SER A 144 -16.72 5.79 12.88
C SER A 144 -16.83 7.24 12.42
N ARG A 145 -16.13 7.59 11.33
CA ARG A 145 -16.17 8.88 10.64
C ARG A 145 -16.69 8.70 9.22
N ASP A 146 -17.17 9.80 8.65
CA ASP A 146 -17.57 9.87 7.24
C ASP A 146 -16.34 10.20 6.37
N THR A 147 -15.44 9.22 6.22
CA THR A 147 -14.22 9.35 5.40
C THR A 147 -14.40 8.66 4.06
N SER A 148 -14.02 9.30 2.97
CA SER A 148 -14.11 8.72 1.61
C SER A 148 -12.81 8.01 1.17
N LEU A 149 -11.69 8.30 1.81
CA LEU A 149 -10.39 7.72 1.51
C LEU A 149 -9.72 7.20 2.78
N LEU A 150 -9.42 5.91 2.83
CA LEU A 150 -8.56 5.33 3.86
C LEU A 150 -7.12 5.26 3.36
N LEU A 151 -6.20 5.74 4.18
CA LEU A 151 -4.75 5.61 3.99
C LEU A 151 -4.21 4.68 5.07
N LEU A 152 -3.69 3.53 4.66
CA LEU A 152 -3.05 2.57 5.56
C LEU A 152 -1.54 2.53 5.30
N ASP A 153 -0.77 2.84 6.32
CA ASP A 153 0.69 2.79 6.24
C ASP A 153 1.25 1.64 7.08
N GLU A 154 1.54 0.52 6.42
CA GLU A 154 2.06 -0.72 7.03
C GLU A 154 1.17 -1.25 8.19
N ALA A 155 -0.12 -0.94 8.16
CA ALA A 155 -1.05 -1.18 9.27
C ALA A 155 -1.25 -2.67 9.59
N THR A 156 -0.98 -3.58 8.66
CA THR A 156 -1.11 -5.03 8.86
C THR A 156 0.18 -5.73 9.25
N SER A 157 1.30 -5.01 9.18
CA SER A 157 2.61 -5.55 9.52
C SER A 157 2.67 -6.04 10.98
N GLY A 158 3.15 -7.27 11.19
CA GLY A 158 3.29 -7.85 12.52
C GLY A 158 1.99 -8.19 13.25
N LEU A 159 0.85 -8.18 12.57
CA LEU A 159 -0.40 -8.72 13.08
C LEU A 159 -0.43 -10.25 12.95
N ASP A 160 -1.15 -10.91 13.86
CA ASP A 160 -1.45 -12.33 13.70
C ASP A 160 -2.38 -12.55 12.48
N PRO A 161 -2.36 -13.74 11.86
CA PRO A 161 -3.12 -14.00 10.64
C PRO A 161 -4.63 -13.74 10.77
N VAL A 162 -5.23 -14.06 11.91
CA VAL A 162 -6.68 -13.88 12.12
C VAL A 162 -7.03 -12.39 12.17
N THR A 163 -6.28 -11.61 12.93
CA THR A 163 -6.48 -10.15 12.98
C THR A 163 -6.27 -9.51 11.61
N ARG A 164 -5.27 -9.98 10.84
CA ARG A 164 -5.00 -9.49 9.49
C ARG A 164 -6.19 -9.76 8.56
N GLU A 165 -6.72 -10.98 8.56
CA GLU A 165 -7.88 -11.35 7.74
C GLU A 165 -9.12 -10.52 8.10
N GLU A 166 -9.40 -10.31 9.40
CA GLU A 166 -10.48 -9.40 9.85
C GLU A 166 -10.32 -7.97 9.29
N ILE A 167 -9.10 -7.46 9.18
CA ILE A 167 -8.84 -6.14 8.60
C ILE A 167 -9.10 -6.16 7.08
N MET A 168 -8.63 -7.20 6.37
CA MET A 168 -8.88 -7.33 4.92
C MET A 168 -10.38 -7.35 4.60
N GLU A 169 -11.18 -8.12 5.36
CA GLU A 169 -12.64 -8.14 5.23
C GLU A 169 -13.28 -6.75 5.45
N ILE A 170 -12.77 -5.99 6.43
CA ILE A 170 -13.27 -4.63 6.70
C ILE A 170 -12.96 -3.70 5.53
N LEU A 171 -11.76 -3.78 4.95
CA LEU A 171 -11.37 -2.95 3.82
C LEU A 171 -12.21 -3.26 2.57
N GLN A 172 -12.43 -4.54 2.28
CA GLN A 172 -13.30 -4.97 1.19
C GLN A 172 -14.73 -4.43 1.39
N LYS A 173 -15.27 -4.59 2.59
CA LYS A 173 -16.60 -4.06 2.92
C LYS A 173 -16.68 -2.53 2.85
N TYR A 174 -15.60 -1.83 3.18
CA TYR A 174 -15.54 -0.37 3.16
C TYR A 174 -15.74 0.19 1.74
N ILE A 175 -15.30 -0.51 0.72
CA ILE A 175 -15.41 -0.07 -0.69
C ILE A 175 -16.67 -0.58 -1.41
N GLU A 176 -17.50 -1.45 -0.78
CA GLU A 176 -18.65 -2.10 -1.43
C GLU A 176 -19.69 -1.13 -2.01
N ASP A 177 -19.81 0.06 -1.44
CA ASP A 177 -20.76 1.08 -1.91
C ASP A 177 -20.28 1.83 -3.17
N GLY A 178 -19.02 1.63 -3.60
CA GLY A 178 -18.42 2.28 -4.75
C GLY A 178 -18.03 3.74 -4.55
N GLU A 179 -18.25 4.31 -3.35
CA GLU A 179 -17.90 5.70 -3.03
C GLU A 179 -16.63 5.83 -2.19
N HIS A 180 -16.30 4.79 -1.43
CA HIS A 180 -15.13 4.72 -0.57
C HIS A 180 -13.95 4.03 -1.26
N SER A 181 -12.73 4.43 -0.91
CA SER A 181 -11.51 3.86 -1.51
C SER A 181 -10.39 3.72 -0.49
N VAL A 182 -9.41 2.86 -0.79
CA VAL A 182 -8.30 2.56 0.11
C VAL A 182 -6.98 2.66 -0.63
N LEU A 183 -6.03 3.42 -0.09
CA LEU A 183 -4.61 3.33 -0.43
C LEU A 183 -3.90 2.55 0.67
N PHE A 184 -3.38 1.39 0.34
CA PHE A 184 -2.86 0.43 1.30
C PHE A 184 -1.36 0.17 1.08
N SER A 185 -0.51 0.76 1.90
CA SER A 185 0.92 0.51 1.91
C SER A 185 1.22 -0.79 2.67
N THR A 186 1.89 -1.71 2.02
CA THR A 186 2.32 -2.97 2.64
C THR A 186 3.55 -3.56 1.92
N HIS A 187 4.31 -4.35 2.64
CA HIS A 187 5.34 -5.24 2.09
C HIS A 187 4.90 -6.72 2.08
N ILE A 188 3.67 -7.00 2.49
CA ILE A 188 3.10 -8.35 2.55
C ILE A 188 2.34 -8.61 1.26
N MET A 189 2.94 -9.41 0.38
CA MET A 189 2.41 -9.64 -0.96
C MET A 189 1.07 -10.40 -0.96
N GLU A 190 0.86 -11.27 0.02
CA GLU A 190 -0.40 -12.00 0.19
C GLU A 190 -1.59 -11.05 0.41
N ASP A 191 -1.40 -9.96 1.17
CA ASP A 191 -2.44 -8.96 1.40
C ASP A 191 -2.85 -8.30 0.08
N LEU A 192 -1.86 -7.96 -0.78
CA LEU A 192 -2.11 -7.37 -2.09
C LEU A 192 -2.83 -8.31 -3.05
N GLU A 193 -2.38 -9.56 -3.11
CA GLU A 193 -3.04 -10.59 -3.94
C GLU A 193 -4.52 -10.75 -3.55
N GLN A 194 -4.83 -10.63 -2.27
CA GLN A 194 -6.17 -10.84 -1.73
C GLN A 194 -7.12 -9.69 -2.05
N ILE A 195 -6.71 -8.42 -1.84
CA ILE A 195 -7.66 -7.31 -1.85
C ILE A 195 -7.36 -6.18 -2.83
N ALA A 196 -6.13 -6.06 -3.37
CA ALA A 196 -5.81 -4.94 -4.23
C ALA A 196 -6.41 -5.09 -5.62
N ASP A 197 -6.96 -3.99 -6.17
CA ASP A 197 -7.42 -3.86 -7.54
C ASP A 197 -6.35 -3.22 -8.43
N TYR A 198 -5.61 -2.26 -7.87
CA TYR A 198 -4.51 -1.55 -8.50
C TYR A 198 -3.23 -1.78 -7.72
N ILE A 199 -2.10 -1.80 -8.42
CA ILE A 199 -0.76 -1.89 -7.83
C ILE A 199 0.05 -0.70 -8.28
N PHE A 200 0.48 0.12 -7.33
CA PHE A 200 1.49 1.16 -7.53
C PHE A 200 2.81 0.67 -6.94
N PHE A 201 3.84 0.57 -7.76
CA PHE A 201 5.15 0.14 -7.30
C PHE A 201 6.15 1.29 -7.31
N LEU A 202 6.70 1.56 -6.13
CA LEU A 202 7.68 2.60 -5.83
C LEU A 202 9.04 1.98 -5.53
N GLU A 203 10.07 2.46 -6.17
CA GLU A 203 11.46 2.05 -5.90
C GLU A 203 12.37 3.29 -5.93
N ASP A 204 13.19 3.45 -4.89
CA ASP A 204 14.14 4.56 -4.73
C ASP A 204 13.53 5.95 -5.01
N GLY A 205 12.35 6.19 -4.45
CA GLY A 205 11.63 7.47 -4.59
C GLY A 205 11.03 7.72 -5.98
N LYS A 206 10.97 6.73 -6.86
CA LYS A 206 10.44 6.85 -8.22
C LYS A 206 9.35 5.81 -8.48
N GLU A 207 8.38 6.21 -9.28
CA GLU A 207 7.39 5.29 -9.83
C GLU A 207 8.06 4.31 -10.79
N VAL A 208 7.74 3.02 -10.64
CA VAL A 208 8.14 1.97 -11.57
C VAL A 208 6.98 1.59 -12.47
N PHE A 209 5.79 1.40 -11.88
CA PHE A 209 4.53 1.21 -12.61
C PHE A 209 3.32 1.51 -11.71
N CYS A 210 2.17 1.81 -12.35
CA CYS A 210 0.85 1.92 -11.74
C CYS A 210 -0.16 1.27 -12.68
N GLU A 211 -0.62 0.06 -12.37
CA GLU A 211 -1.47 -0.75 -13.24
C GLU A 211 -2.55 -1.46 -12.43
N THR A 212 -3.62 -1.93 -13.08
CA THR A 212 -4.54 -2.88 -12.46
C THR A 212 -3.82 -4.20 -12.18
N LYS A 213 -4.26 -4.89 -11.13
CA LYS A 213 -3.71 -6.22 -10.81
C LYS A 213 -3.85 -7.20 -11.97
N GLU A 214 -4.98 -7.15 -12.69
CA GLU A 214 -5.24 -8.02 -13.84
C GLU A 214 -4.29 -7.73 -14.99
N GLU A 215 -4.17 -6.46 -15.42
CA GLU A 215 -3.24 -6.05 -16.49
C GLU A 215 -1.80 -6.42 -16.14
N LEU A 216 -1.39 -6.17 -14.90
CA LEU A 216 -0.05 -6.53 -14.43
C LEU A 216 0.21 -8.05 -14.54
N GLN A 217 -0.74 -8.88 -14.13
CA GLN A 217 -0.62 -10.34 -14.19
C GLN A 217 -0.72 -10.90 -15.61
N GLU A 218 -1.37 -10.19 -16.54
CA GLU A 218 -1.45 -10.55 -17.95
C GLU A 218 -0.21 -10.09 -18.74
N SER A 219 0.48 -9.06 -18.27
CA SER A 219 1.68 -8.50 -18.93
C SER A 219 2.93 -9.35 -18.75
N TYR A 220 2.99 -10.23 -17.74
CA TYR A 220 4.20 -11.00 -17.40
C TYR A 220 3.93 -12.47 -17.21
N VAL A 221 4.94 -13.28 -17.54
CA VAL A 221 5.01 -14.72 -17.23
C VAL A 221 6.27 -15.03 -16.43
N VAL A 222 6.17 -16.01 -15.53
CA VAL A 222 7.34 -16.59 -14.89
C VAL A 222 7.98 -17.56 -15.87
N VAL A 223 9.29 -17.46 -16.05
CA VAL A 223 10.09 -18.36 -16.89
C VAL A 223 11.13 -19.07 -16.03
N LYS A 224 11.20 -20.39 -16.20
CA LYS A 224 12.14 -21.27 -15.50
C LYS A 224 12.74 -22.27 -16.50
N GLY A 225 13.99 -22.63 -16.32
CA GLY A 225 14.62 -23.64 -17.19
C GLY A 225 15.97 -24.11 -16.68
N GLY A 226 16.51 -25.15 -17.32
CA GLY A 226 17.83 -25.70 -17.03
C GLY A 226 18.97 -24.77 -17.46
N ARG A 227 20.21 -25.15 -17.11
CA ARG A 227 21.42 -24.41 -17.42
C ARG A 227 21.66 -24.18 -18.93
N ASP A 228 21.25 -25.12 -19.76
CA ASP A 228 21.47 -25.07 -21.20
C ASP A 228 20.73 -23.89 -21.86
N ALA A 229 19.58 -23.47 -21.28
CA ALA A 229 18.83 -22.32 -21.74
C ALA A 229 19.20 -21.00 -21.02
N ALA A 230 20.00 -21.04 -19.96
CA ALA A 230 20.27 -19.91 -19.08
C ALA A 230 20.94 -18.73 -19.84
N ALA A 231 21.95 -19.00 -20.65
CA ALA A 231 22.67 -17.96 -21.41
C ALA A 231 21.77 -17.26 -22.44
N GLU A 232 20.89 -18.00 -23.11
CA GLU A 232 19.92 -17.40 -24.04
C GLU A 232 18.91 -16.54 -23.30
N MET A 233 18.41 -17.00 -22.17
CA MET A 233 17.42 -16.29 -21.39
C MET A 233 17.98 -15.03 -20.74
N ALA A 234 19.21 -15.01 -20.27
CA ALA A 234 19.88 -13.82 -19.77
C ALA A 234 19.91 -12.69 -20.84
N ASN A 235 20.10 -13.05 -22.12
CA ASN A 235 20.11 -12.10 -23.23
C ASN A 235 18.73 -11.65 -23.71
N ARG A 236 17.64 -12.30 -23.27
CA ARG A 236 16.25 -11.94 -23.63
C ARG A 236 15.65 -10.83 -22.75
N GLY A 237 16.40 -10.32 -21.77
CA GLY A 237 15.94 -9.27 -20.87
C GLY A 237 14.95 -9.80 -19.84
N VAL A 238 15.22 -10.99 -19.29
CA VAL A 238 14.48 -11.54 -18.15
C VAL A 238 14.68 -10.65 -16.93
N ILE A 239 13.60 -10.14 -16.38
CA ILE A 239 13.58 -9.28 -15.19
C ILE A 239 13.74 -10.15 -13.94
N GLY A 240 14.56 -9.71 -12.99
CA GLY A 240 14.86 -10.46 -11.76
C GLY A 240 15.54 -11.80 -12.02
N TYR A 241 16.28 -11.90 -13.13
CA TYR A 241 17.03 -13.10 -13.51
C TYR A 241 17.88 -13.59 -12.35
N THR A 242 17.69 -14.85 -12.01
CA THR A 242 18.47 -15.55 -10.98
C THR A 242 18.93 -16.88 -11.54
N GLU A 243 20.22 -17.15 -11.48
CA GLU A 243 20.82 -18.43 -11.86
C GLU A 243 21.25 -19.22 -10.63
N SER A 244 21.10 -20.52 -10.68
CA SER A 244 21.45 -21.48 -9.64
C SER A 244 22.13 -22.71 -10.22
N GLU A 245 22.53 -23.64 -9.37
CA GLU A 245 23.10 -24.91 -9.81
C GLU A 245 22.15 -25.77 -10.65
N VAL A 246 20.84 -25.58 -10.50
CA VAL A 246 19.81 -26.37 -11.19
C VAL A 246 19.24 -25.67 -12.43
N GLY A 247 19.48 -24.36 -12.61
CA GLY A 247 18.98 -23.60 -13.75
C GLY A 247 18.71 -22.14 -13.43
N PHE A 248 17.81 -21.52 -14.17
CA PHE A 248 17.43 -20.12 -14.02
C PHE A 248 15.95 -19.95 -13.70
N HIS A 249 15.61 -18.77 -13.16
CA HIS A 249 14.24 -18.28 -13.07
C HIS A 249 14.20 -16.74 -13.13
N GLY A 250 13.04 -16.20 -13.50
CA GLY A 250 12.74 -14.77 -13.53
C GLY A 250 11.37 -14.53 -14.15
N ILE A 251 11.06 -13.30 -14.49
CA ILE A 251 9.85 -12.96 -15.24
C ILE A 251 10.20 -12.39 -16.61
N LEU A 252 9.28 -12.55 -17.56
CA LEU A 252 9.44 -12.03 -18.91
C LEU A 252 8.11 -11.40 -19.37
N PRO A 253 8.14 -10.24 -20.05
CA PRO A 253 6.93 -9.75 -20.72
C PRO A 253 6.36 -10.80 -21.65
N VAL A 254 5.02 -10.97 -21.65
CA VAL A 254 4.32 -12.00 -22.44
C VAL A 254 4.68 -11.92 -23.92
N GLU A 255 4.83 -10.71 -24.46
CA GLU A 255 5.23 -10.47 -25.85
C GLU A 255 6.61 -11.03 -26.22
N LYS A 256 7.52 -11.16 -25.23
CA LYS A 256 8.87 -11.72 -25.38
C LYS A 256 8.92 -13.23 -25.09
N ALA A 257 7.83 -13.81 -24.63
CA ALA A 257 7.74 -15.23 -24.28
C ALA A 257 7.50 -16.16 -25.51
N VAL A 258 7.59 -15.62 -26.72
CA VAL A 258 7.43 -16.37 -27.96
C VAL A 258 8.79 -16.98 -28.40
N GLY A 259 8.76 -18.24 -28.82
CA GLY A 259 9.96 -18.94 -29.34
C GLY A 259 11.03 -19.21 -28.28
N LEU A 260 10.62 -19.48 -27.04
CA LEU A 260 11.52 -19.87 -25.96
C LEU A 260 12.12 -21.28 -26.22
N PRO A 261 13.28 -21.62 -25.64
CA PRO A 261 13.85 -22.95 -25.67
C PRO A 261 12.83 -24.00 -25.19
N LYS A 262 12.82 -25.18 -25.81
CA LYS A 262 11.80 -26.23 -25.54
C LYS A 262 11.72 -26.70 -24.09
N GLU A 263 12.80 -26.51 -23.33
CA GLU A 263 12.89 -26.90 -21.92
C GLU A 263 12.50 -25.78 -20.95
N THR A 264 12.07 -24.63 -21.48
CA THR A 264 11.61 -23.51 -20.65
C THR A 264 10.18 -23.75 -20.19
N VAL A 265 9.98 -23.76 -18.87
CA VAL A 265 8.67 -23.81 -18.25
C VAL A 265 8.13 -22.38 -18.12
N ILE A 266 6.88 -22.18 -18.53
CA ILE A 266 6.18 -20.90 -18.45
C ILE A 266 5.03 -21.08 -17.46
N GLU A 267 4.96 -20.21 -16.46
CA GLU A 267 3.89 -20.18 -15.45
C GLU A 267 3.24 -18.77 -15.43
N LYS A 268 1.99 -18.68 -14.98
CA LYS A 268 1.33 -17.39 -14.75
C LYS A 268 2.07 -16.61 -13.65
N ALA A 269 2.34 -15.34 -13.90
CA ALA A 269 2.94 -14.48 -12.88
C ALA A 269 1.88 -14.04 -11.86
N THR A 270 2.27 -13.98 -10.59
CA THR A 270 1.51 -13.32 -9.53
C THR A 270 2.09 -11.93 -9.25
N VAL A 271 1.38 -11.08 -8.53
CA VAL A 271 1.93 -9.77 -8.11
C VAL A 271 3.25 -9.93 -7.36
N ASN A 272 3.33 -10.94 -6.48
CA ASN A 272 4.56 -11.27 -5.76
C ASN A 272 5.73 -11.57 -6.71
N HIS A 273 5.52 -12.41 -7.74
CA HIS A 273 6.57 -12.72 -8.72
C HIS A 273 7.08 -11.46 -9.41
N ILE A 274 6.17 -10.57 -9.79
CA ILE A 274 6.49 -9.36 -10.55
C ILE A 274 7.25 -8.37 -9.64
N VAL A 275 6.71 -8.03 -8.48
CA VAL A 275 7.33 -7.08 -7.55
C VAL A 275 8.73 -7.57 -7.12
N VAL A 276 8.87 -8.84 -6.72
CA VAL A 276 10.16 -9.41 -6.32
C VAL A 276 11.17 -9.39 -7.46
N ALA A 277 10.75 -9.64 -8.70
CA ALA A 277 11.63 -9.60 -9.85
C ALA A 277 12.16 -8.18 -10.11
N PHE A 278 11.29 -7.16 -10.09
CA PHE A 278 11.68 -5.77 -10.24
C PHE A 278 12.61 -5.30 -9.10
N GLN A 279 12.34 -5.69 -7.85
CA GLN A 279 13.20 -5.39 -6.71
C GLN A 279 14.60 -6.00 -6.86
N LYS A 280 14.70 -7.24 -7.35
CA LYS A 280 16.01 -7.87 -7.62
C LYS A 280 16.77 -7.14 -8.71
N ASP A 281 16.09 -6.72 -9.77
CA ASP A 281 16.69 -5.96 -10.86
C ASP A 281 17.20 -4.59 -10.38
N ALA A 282 16.40 -3.88 -9.57
CA ALA A 282 16.80 -2.62 -8.98
C ALA A 282 18.04 -2.78 -8.08
N LYS A 283 18.07 -3.83 -7.25
CA LYS A 283 19.24 -4.14 -6.42
C LYS A 283 20.49 -4.41 -7.25
N ARG A 284 20.38 -5.20 -8.33
CA ARG A 284 21.51 -5.50 -9.22
C ARG A 284 22.07 -4.23 -9.86
N ARG A 285 21.20 -3.33 -10.38
CA ARG A 285 21.65 -2.06 -10.97
C ARG A 285 22.43 -1.20 -9.98
N ARG A 286 21.98 -1.12 -8.72
CA ARG A 286 22.71 -0.40 -7.66
C ARG A 286 24.08 -1.01 -7.35
N GLU A 287 24.22 -2.34 -7.42
CA GLU A 287 25.51 -3.03 -7.22
C GLU A 287 26.47 -2.85 -8.40
N GLU A 288 25.95 -2.61 -9.62
CA GLU A 288 26.74 -2.33 -10.83
C GLU A 288 27.21 -0.85 -10.93
N GLU A 289 26.55 0.07 -10.20
CA GLU A 289 26.88 1.52 -10.15
C GLU A 289 27.91 1.86 -9.05
N LEU A 290 28.22 0.94 -8.14
CA LEU A 290 29.21 1.07 -7.06
C LEU A 290 30.58 0.54 -7.45
#